data_5310cff52c196d614015666d38c4be45
#
_entry.id   5310cff52c196d614015666d38c4be45
#
_cell.length_a   1.000
_cell.length_b   1.000
_cell.length_c   1.000
_cell.angle_alpha   90.00
_cell.angle_beta   90.00
_cell.angle_gamma   90.00
#
_symmetry.space_group_name_H-M   'P 1'
#
loop_
_entity.id
_entity.type
_entity.pdbx_description
1 polymer ?
#
loop_
_entity_poly.entity_id
_entity_poly.type
_entity_poly.pdbx_seq_one_letter_code
_entity_poly.pdbx_strand_id
1 'polypeptide(L)'
;MPLAREDLGLVCATAMSVLFLSGAESAAQQPPSDRMAAWATALGVECAHCHVPGDWSSSSRPTFEFARRMMRMVDGLNAGPLEGVGSITCWTCHRGRTIPARLPRDAWQDVQARHAAEFRAAPDRALTMSVYAASLGVECEFCHEPDRAAPGTPAKAMVARMLEVIDLIPTYFDATRRPTTQCFLCHQGERRPHREPSG
;
A
#
# COMPACT_ATOMS: atom_id res chain seq x y z
N MET A 1 -10.74 -36.08 86.87
CA MET A 1 -10.45 -35.12 85.82
C MET A 1 -9.11 -35.43 85.21
N PRO A 2 -9.01 -35.97 84.03
CA PRO A 2 -7.70 -36.09 83.36
C PRO A 2 -7.69 -35.27 82.05
N LEU A 3 -6.60 -34.65 81.81
CA LEU A 3 -6.24 -33.87 80.63
C LEU A 3 -5.86 -34.79 79.48
N ALA A 4 -6.45 -34.56 78.34
CA ALA A 4 -6.06 -35.25 77.13
C ALA A 4 -4.80 -34.61 76.52
N ARG A 5 -3.89 -35.46 76.08
CA ARG A 5 -2.69 -35.12 75.29
C ARG A 5 -3.08 -35.18 73.83
N GLU A 6 -2.87 -34.10 73.16
CA GLU A 6 -2.96 -34.07 71.67
C GLU A 6 -1.55 -34.34 71.07
N ASP A 7 -1.49 -35.37 70.24
CA ASP A 7 -0.30 -35.72 69.48
C ASP A 7 -0.12 -34.80 68.28
N LEU A 8 0.99 -34.09 68.24
CA LEU A 8 1.42 -33.27 67.11
C LEU A 8 2.04 -34.14 66.04
N GLY A 9 1.25 -34.52 65.04
CA GLY A 9 1.77 -35.18 63.82
C GLY A 9 2.55 -34.20 62.95
N LEU A 10 3.85 -34.42 62.82
CA LEU A 10 4.75 -33.70 61.95
C LEU A 10 4.55 -34.14 60.50
N VAL A 11 3.78 -33.39 59.68
CA VAL A 11 3.60 -33.62 58.26
C VAL A 11 4.80 -32.97 57.54
N CYS A 12 5.69 -33.81 57.04
CA CYS A 12 6.81 -33.42 56.21
C CYS A 12 6.28 -33.10 54.79
N ALA A 13 6.05 -31.84 54.51
CA ALA A 13 5.67 -31.37 53.15
C ALA A 13 6.93 -31.28 52.28
N THR A 14 7.15 -32.27 51.44
CA THR A 14 8.13 -32.21 50.36
C THR A 14 7.63 -31.24 49.29
N ALA A 15 8.21 -30.04 49.28
CA ALA A 15 7.98 -29.07 48.22
C ALA A 15 8.67 -29.57 46.92
N MET A 16 7.87 -30.15 46.01
CA MET A 16 8.29 -30.36 44.62
C MET A 16 8.34 -29.00 43.93
N SER A 17 9.54 -28.43 43.79
CA SER A 17 9.81 -27.29 42.93
C SER A 17 9.65 -27.71 41.46
N VAL A 18 8.48 -27.46 40.89
CA VAL A 18 8.29 -27.58 39.46
C VAL A 18 9.00 -26.37 38.84
N LEU A 19 10.16 -26.58 38.28
CA LEU A 19 10.84 -25.64 37.39
C LEU A 19 9.96 -25.52 36.14
N PHE A 20 9.16 -24.44 36.04
CA PHE A 20 8.61 -23.99 34.77
C PHE A 20 9.78 -23.49 33.92
N LEU A 21 10.30 -24.34 33.07
CA LEU A 21 11.09 -23.94 31.92
C LEU A 21 10.12 -23.19 31.00
N SER A 22 9.97 -21.87 31.22
CA SER A 22 9.36 -20.97 30.26
C SER A 22 10.25 -20.99 29.03
N GLY A 23 9.90 -21.87 28.10
CA GLY A 23 10.46 -21.80 26.75
C GLY A 23 10.16 -20.44 26.19
N ALA A 24 11.15 -19.56 26.17
CA ALA A 24 11.13 -18.40 25.32
C ALA A 24 11.12 -18.95 23.88
N GLU A 25 9.92 -19.17 23.32
CA GLU A 25 9.77 -19.38 21.88
C GLU A 25 10.40 -18.19 21.21
N SER A 26 11.51 -18.45 20.56
CA SER A 26 12.29 -17.45 19.87
C SER A 26 11.37 -16.75 18.86
N ALA A 27 11.24 -15.43 18.97
CA ALA A 27 10.49 -14.59 18.01
C ALA A 27 10.96 -14.82 16.54
N ALA A 28 12.08 -15.52 16.35
CA ALA A 28 12.62 -15.95 15.07
C ALA A 28 11.80 -17.04 14.36
N GLN A 29 10.86 -17.70 15.05
CA GLN A 29 10.12 -18.87 14.52
C GLN A 29 8.64 -18.61 14.26
N GLN A 30 8.13 -17.39 14.50
CA GLN A 30 6.74 -17.10 14.17
C GLN A 30 6.57 -17.02 12.64
N PRO A 31 5.59 -17.75 12.07
CA PRO A 31 5.26 -17.61 10.66
C PRO A 31 4.89 -16.16 10.37
N PRO A 32 5.20 -15.65 9.17
CA PRO A 32 4.79 -14.32 8.79
C PRO A 32 3.26 -14.20 8.93
N SER A 33 2.79 -13.09 9.51
CA SER A 33 1.36 -12.82 9.53
C SER A 33 0.82 -12.78 8.09
N ASP A 34 -0.46 -13.10 7.88
CA ASP A 34 -1.10 -13.01 6.55
C ASP A 34 -0.84 -11.66 5.88
N ARG A 35 -0.77 -10.60 6.68
CA ARG A 35 -0.45 -9.25 6.24
C ARG A 35 0.96 -9.14 5.65
N MET A 36 1.98 -9.77 6.27
CA MET A 36 3.35 -9.81 5.74
C MET A 36 3.43 -10.61 4.45
N ALA A 37 2.71 -11.73 4.36
CA ALA A 37 2.62 -12.54 3.16
C ALA A 37 1.97 -11.75 2.01
N ALA A 38 0.88 -11.04 2.27
CA ALA A 38 0.22 -10.17 1.29
C ALA A 38 1.16 -9.07 0.77
N TRP A 39 1.95 -8.45 1.64
CA TRP A 39 2.92 -7.43 1.23
C TRP A 39 4.04 -8.02 0.38
N ALA A 40 4.59 -9.18 0.76
CA ALA A 40 5.61 -9.88 -0.02
C ALA A 40 5.09 -10.23 -1.43
N THR A 41 3.87 -10.75 -1.52
CA THR A 41 3.18 -11.03 -2.78
C THR A 41 2.98 -9.76 -3.61
N ALA A 42 2.50 -8.70 -3.00
CA ALA A 42 2.25 -7.42 -3.68
C ALA A 42 3.52 -6.81 -4.28
N LEU A 43 4.67 -7.04 -3.65
CA LEU A 43 5.98 -6.54 -4.10
C LEU A 43 6.75 -7.56 -4.94
N GLY A 44 6.33 -8.83 -4.99
CA GLY A 44 7.05 -9.91 -5.67
C GLY A 44 8.40 -10.20 -5.04
N VAL A 45 8.49 -10.22 -3.71
CA VAL A 45 9.75 -10.37 -2.97
C VAL A 45 9.65 -11.43 -1.87
N GLU A 46 10.80 -11.94 -1.45
CA GLU A 46 10.93 -12.80 -0.28
C GLU A 46 11.05 -11.99 1.01
N CYS A 47 10.79 -12.62 2.16
CA CYS A 47 10.88 -11.99 3.47
C CYS A 47 12.25 -11.33 3.73
N ALA A 48 13.32 -11.94 3.25
CA ALA A 48 14.68 -11.44 3.36
C ALA A 48 14.94 -10.14 2.58
N HIS A 49 14.03 -9.69 1.74
CA HIS A 49 14.13 -8.38 1.08
C HIS A 49 14.09 -7.24 2.11
N CYS A 50 13.21 -7.36 3.10
CA CYS A 50 13.02 -6.34 4.14
C CYS A 50 13.62 -6.74 5.50
N HIS A 51 13.70 -8.03 5.81
CA HIS A 51 14.14 -8.54 7.09
C HIS A 51 15.52 -9.18 7.03
N VAL A 52 16.20 -9.22 8.16
CA VAL A 52 17.44 -10.00 8.34
C VAL A 52 17.03 -11.41 8.78
N PRO A 53 17.40 -12.48 8.03
CA PRO A 53 17.12 -13.83 8.44
C PRO A 53 17.69 -14.12 9.84
N GLY A 54 16.85 -14.64 10.74
CA GLY A 54 17.21 -14.88 12.14
C GLY A 54 17.03 -13.67 13.08
N ASP A 55 16.84 -12.46 12.55
CA ASP A 55 16.50 -11.25 13.31
C ASP A 55 15.40 -10.45 12.59
N TRP A 56 14.18 -10.93 12.69
CA TRP A 56 13.01 -10.37 12.03
C TRP A 56 12.62 -8.98 12.52
N SER A 57 13.11 -8.57 13.68
CA SER A 57 12.88 -7.25 14.28
C SER A 57 13.87 -6.19 13.80
N SER A 58 14.97 -6.59 13.20
CA SER A 58 16.03 -5.69 12.74
C SER A 58 15.56 -4.73 11.67
N SER A 59 15.82 -3.45 11.88
CA SER A 59 15.58 -2.37 10.91
C SER A 59 16.84 -2.02 10.09
N SER A 60 17.88 -2.85 10.13
CA SER A 60 19.17 -2.54 9.51
C SER A 60 19.14 -2.50 7.97
N ARG A 61 18.13 -3.12 7.35
CA ARG A 61 17.96 -3.06 5.89
C ARG A 61 17.27 -1.75 5.48
N PRO A 62 17.83 -0.99 4.52
CA PRO A 62 17.19 0.22 4.01
C PRO A 62 15.77 -0.01 3.46
N THR A 63 15.52 -1.20 2.89
CA THR A 63 14.21 -1.61 2.37
C THR A 63 13.15 -1.74 3.47
N PHE A 64 13.54 -2.10 4.69
CA PHE A 64 12.64 -2.17 5.85
C PHE A 64 12.05 -0.78 6.18
N GLU A 65 12.90 0.23 6.32
CA GLU A 65 12.45 1.60 6.60
C GLU A 65 11.65 2.20 5.42
N PHE A 66 12.03 1.88 4.20
CA PHE A 66 11.27 2.31 3.03
C PHE A 66 9.87 1.70 3.01
N ALA A 67 9.74 0.39 3.29
CA ALA A 67 8.45 -0.28 3.39
C ALA A 67 7.57 0.33 4.50
N ARG A 68 8.14 0.68 5.66
CA ARG A 68 7.40 1.37 6.74
C ARG A 68 6.85 2.73 6.31
N ARG A 69 7.59 3.49 5.50
CA ARG A 69 7.10 4.75 4.93
C ARG A 69 5.96 4.51 3.96
N MET A 70 6.07 3.49 3.09
CA MET A 70 4.99 3.09 2.18
C MET A 70 3.72 2.69 2.94
N MET A 71 3.84 1.93 4.06
CA MET A 71 2.70 1.57 4.90
C MET A 71 2.01 2.81 5.47
N ARG A 72 2.77 3.74 6.06
CA ARG A 72 2.20 5.00 6.56
C ARG A 72 1.52 5.81 5.47
N MET A 73 2.07 5.82 4.27
CA MET A 73 1.44 6.45 3.11
C MET A 73 0.10 5.79 2.76
N VAL A 74 0.06 4.47 2.65
CA VAL A 74 -1.17 3.73 2.34
C VAL A 74 -2.24 3.98 3.41
N ASP A 75 -1.86 3.89 4.69
CA ASP A 75 -2.77 4.14 5.80
C ASP A 75 -3.30 5.59 5.78
N GLY A 76 -2.42 6.57 5.55
CA GLY A 76 -2.80 7.99 5.48
C GLY A 76 -3.67 8.33 4.27
N LEU A 77 -3.42 7.74 3.11
CA LEU A 77 -4.26 7.94 1.93
C LEU A 77 -5.66 7.32 2.13
N ASN A 78 -5.73 6.14 2.73
CA ASN A 78 -7.01 5.46 3.02
C ASN A 78 -7.84 6.19 4.08
N ALA A 79 -7.20 6.75 5.10
CA ALA A 79 -7.86 7.52 6.16
C ALA A 79 -8.18 8.98 5.77
N GLY A 80 -7.67 9.46 4.66
CA GLY A 80 -7.82 10.84 4.19
C GLY A 80 -8.53 10.92 2.83
N PRO A 81 -7.82 11.25 1.74
CA PRO A 81 -8.47 11.58 0.47
C PRO A 81 -9.20 10.39 -0.18
N LEU A 82 -8.93 9.15 0.23
CA LEU A 82 -9.64 7.96 -0.28
C LEU A 82 -10.81 7.53 0.61
N GLU A 83 -11.06 8.19 1.74
CA GLU A 83 -12.20 7.87 2.59
C GLU A 83 -13.52 8.00 1.81
N GLY A 84 -14.34 6.95 1.84
CA GLY A 84 -15.61 6.88 1.10
C GLY A 84 -15.49 6.67 -0.42
N VAL A 85 -14.27 6.58 -0.96
CA VAL A 85 -14.04 6.28 -2.38
C VAL A 85 -13.68 4.80 -2.57
N GLY A 86 -12.80 4.30 -1.74
CA GLY A 86 -12.30 2.93 -1.74
C GLY A 86 -10.96 2.85 -1.02
N SER A 87 -10.49 1.65 -0.75
CA SER A 87 -9.19 1.43 -0.12
C SER A 87 -8.15 0.96 -1.13
N ILE A 88 -6.92 1.38 -0.91
CA ILE A 88 -5.74 0.89 -1.63
C ILE A 88 -4.89 0.01 -0.72
N THR A 89 -4.14 -0.90 -1.34
CA THR A 89 -3.13 -1.74 -0.70
C THR A 89 -1.81 -1.62 -1.46
N CYS A 90 -0.77 -2.31 -1.00
CA CYS A 90 0.49 -2.38 -1.75
C CYS A 90 0.29 -2.92 -3.17
N TRP A 91 -0.61 -3.91 -3.34
CA TRP A 91 -0.94 -4.48 -4.64
C TRP A 91 -1.48 -3.44 -5.64
N THR A 92 -2.27 -2.49 -5.18
CA THR A 92 -2.89 -1.46 -6.04
C THR A 92 -1.90 -0.80 -6.99
N CYS A 93 -0.68 -0.54 -6.51
CA CYS A 93 0.37 0.11 -7.30
C CYS A 93 1.46 -0.88 -7.77
N HIS A 94 1.83 -1.86 -6.93
CA HIS A 94 3.01 -2.69 -7.16
C HIS A 94 2.76 -3.92 -8.04
N ARG A 95 1.62 -4.62 -7.86
CA ARG A 95 1.21 -5.77 -8.70
C ARG A 95 2.32 -6.80 -8.91
N GLY A 96 2.95 -7.26 -7.83
CA GLY A 96 4.04 -8.22 -7.88
C GLY A 96 5.41 -7.65 -8.30
N ARG A 97 5.62 -6.34 -8.19
CA ARG A 97 6.89 -5.67 -8.53
C ARG A 97 7.32 -4.71 -7.44
N THR A 98 8.61 -4.68 -7.12
CA THR A 98 9.19 -3.71 -6.17
C THR A 98 9.05 -2.26 -6.66
N ILE A 99 9.07 -2.06 -7.98
CA ILE A 99 8.87 -0.74 -8.60
C ILE A 99 7.58 -0.80 -9.42
N PRO A 100 6.59 0.05 -9.12
CA PRO A 100 5.36 0.13 -9.90
C PRO A 100 5.61 0.41 -11.38
N ALA A 101 4.70 -0.05 -12.23
CA ALA A 101 4.78 0.21 -13.66
C ALA A 101 4.69 1.72 -13.97
N ARG A 102 5.36 2.13 -15.03
CA ARG A 102 5.29 3.49 -15.57
C ARG A 102 4.44 3.51 -16.81
N LEU A 103 3.78 4.64 -17.05
CA LEU A 103 3.03 4.85 -18.29
C LEU A 103 3.97 4.73 -19.50
N PRO A 104 3.69 3.81 -20.45
CA PRO A 104 4.43 3.73 -21.69
C PRO A 104 4.28 5.01 -22.51
N ARG A 105 5.34 5.42 -23.19
CA ARG A 105 5.34 6.68 -23.96
C ARG A 105 4.33 6.64 -25.11
N ASP A 106 4.27 5.53 -25.81
CA ASP A 106 3.35 5.31 -26.94
C ASP A 106 1.89 5.43 -26.50
N ALA A 107 1.51 4.96 -25.31
CA ALA A 107 0.15 5.00 -24.84
C ALA A 107 -0.44 6.42 -24.80
N TRP A 108 0.29 7.43 -24.31
CA TRP A 108 -0.21 8.80 -24.32
C TRP A 108 0.02 9.51 -25.65
N GLN A 109 1.03 9.10 -26.44
CA GLN A 109 1.23 9.61 -27.82
C GLN A 109 0.08 9.18 -28.74
N ASP A 110 -0.41 7.94 -28.59
CA ASP A 110 -1.59 7.47 -29.32
C ASP A 110 -2.84 8.27 -29.02
N VAL A 111 -3.05 8.64 -27.73
CA VAL A 111 -4.16 9.55 -27.37
C VAL A 111 -3.98 10.90 -28.05
N GLN A 112 -2.77 11.48 -28.05
CA GLN A 112 -2.50 12.74 -28.73
C GLN A 112 -2.76 12.66 -30.23
N ALA A 113 -2.40 11.58 -30.87
CA ALA A 113 -2.63 11.37 -32.30
C ALA A 113 -4.12 11.28 -32.64
N ARG A 114 -4.90 10.51 -31.86
CA ARG A 114 -6.35 10.38 -32.05
C ARG A 114 -7.09 11.70 -31.85
N HIS A 115 -6.65 12.55 -30.93
CA HIS A 115 -7.29 13.82 -30.56
C HIS A 115 -6.53 15.06 -31.06
N ALA A 116 -5.72 14.92 -32.10
CA ALA A 116 -4.84 16.00 -32.58
C ALA A 116 -5.59 17.29 -32.96
N ALA A 117 -6.83 17.20 -33.46
CA ALA A 117 -7.65 18.38 -33.80
C ALA A 117 -8.02 19.18 -32.53
N GLU A 118 -8.42 18.50 -31.48
CA GLU A 118 -8.80 19.11 -30.22
C GLU A 118 -7.57 19.73 -29.50
N PHE A 119 -6.45 19.04 -29.51
CA PHE A 119 -5.22 19.52 -28.90
C PHE A 119 -4.59 20.71 -29.66
N ARG A 120 -4.84 20.87 -30.94
CA ARG A 120 -4.44 22.12 -31.65
C ARG A 120 -5.09 23.38 -31.07
N ALA A 121 -6.32 23.24 -30.54
CA ALA A 121 -7.03 24.36 -29.92
C ALA A 121 -6.54 24.63 -28.48
N ALA A 122 -5.89 23.65 -27.80
CA ALA A 122 -5.42 23.78 -26.44
C ALA A 122 -4.08 23.03 -26.23
N PRO A 123 -2.99 23.45 -26.88
CA PRO A 123 -1.71 22.70 -26.90
C PRO A 123 -1.10 22.55 -25.50
N ASP A 124 -1.26 23.54 -24.63
CA ASP A 124 -0.71 23.52 -23.27
C ASP A 124 -1.32 22.41 -22.40
N ARG A 125 -2.51 21.92 -22.75
CA ARG A 125 -3.21 20.87 -22.02
C ARG A 125 -3.05 19.50 -22.66
N ALA A 126 -2.52 19.44 -23.89
CA ALA A 126 -2.45 18.22 -24.68
C ALA A 126 -1.71 17.09 -23.95
N LEU A 127 -0.53 17.37 -23.41
CA LEU A 127 0.28 16.37 -22.69
C LEU A 127 -0.44 15.88 -21.42
N THR A 128 -0.92 16.79 -20.60
CA THR A 128 -1.58 16.46 -19.32
C THR A 128 -2.83 15.63 -19.55
N MET A 129 -3.70 16.04 -20.49
CA MET A 129 -4.95 15.32 -20.78
C MET A 129 -4.69 13.93 -21.40
N SER A 130 -3.72 13.81 -22.31
CA SER A 130 -3.34 12.52 -22.90
C SER A 130 -2.74 11.56 -21.86
N VAL A 131 -1.93 12.06 -20.92
CA VAL A 131 -1.41 11.26 -19.81
C VAL A 131 -2.53 10.77 -18.90
N TYR A 132 -3.53 11.61 -18.59
CA TYR A 132 -4.68 11.20 -17.79
C TYR A 132 -5.52 10.15 -18.50
N ALA A 133 -5.90 10.41 -19.76
CA ALA A 133 -6.69 9.49 -20.56
C ALA A 133 -6.00 8.12 -20.71
N ALA A 134 -4.73 8.11 -21.07
CA ALA A 134 -3.94 6.88 -21.21
C ALA A 134 -3.75 6.15 -19.88
N SER A 135 -3.57 6.89 -18.77
CA SER A 135 -3.41 6.29 -17.43
C SER A 135 -4.67 5.58 -16.95
N LEU A 136 -5.84 6.06 -17.36
CA LEU A 136 -7.15 5.55 -16.97
C LEU A 136 -7.79 4.64 -18.03
N GLY A 137 -7.20 4.56 -19.24
CA GLY A 137 -7.78 3.81 -20.36
C GLY A 137 -9.15 4.35 -20.79
N VAL A 138 -9.31 5.67 -20.87
CA VAL A 138 -10.58 6.33 -21.18
C VAL A 138 -10.43 7.34 -22.32
N GLU A 139 -11.54 7.63 -22.99
CA GLU A 139 -11.64 8.72 -23.97
C GLU A 139 -12.04 10.03 -23.27
N CYS A 140 -11.91 11.15 -24.00
CA CYS A 140 -12.11 12.51 -23.46
C CYS A 140 -13.51 12.73 -22.87
N GLU A 141 -14.53 12.11 -23.47
CA GLU A 141 -15.94 12.21 -23.10
C GLU A 141 -16.24 11.57 -21.74
N PHE A 142 -15.34 10.75 -21.23
CA PHE A 142 -15.48 10.18 -19.88
C PHE A 142 -15.47 11.29 -18.80
N CYS A 143 -14.66 12.33 -18.99
CA CYS A 143 -14.54 13.43 -18.05
C CYS A 143 -15.17 14.73 -18.55
N HIS A 144 -15.29 14.90 -19.86
CA HIS A 144 -15.76 16.13 -20.48
C HIS A 144 -17.06 15.91 -21.23
N GLU A 145 -17.95 16.89 -21.15
CA GLU A 145 -19.09 16.98 -22.04
C GLU A 145 -18.68 17.53 -23.42
N PRO A 146 -19.51 17.39 -24.49
CA PRO A 146 -19.21 17.95 -25.81
C PRO A 146 -18.86 19.44 -25.74
N ASP A 147 -19.60 20.21 -24.92
CA ASP A 147 -19.18 21.55 -24.54
C ASP A 147 -18.12 21.49 -23.45
N ARG A 148 -16.86 21.66 -23.85
CA ARG A 148 -15.70 21.64 -22.95
C ARG A 148 -15.71 22.74 -21.89
N ALA A 149 -16.55 23.78 -22.04
CA ALA A 149 -16.75 24.83 -21.05
C ALA A 149 -17.73 24.41 -19.94
N ALA A 150 -18.53 23.38 -20.17
CA ALA A 150 -19.43 22.82 -19.16
C ALA A 150 -18.66 22.28 -17.95
N PRO A 151 -19.29 22.19 -16.77
CA PRO A 151 -18.66 21.68 -15.56
C PRO A 151 -18.01 20.32 -15.72
N GLY A 152 -18.49 19.48 -16.64
CA GLY A 152 -18.03 18.13 -16.91
C GLY A 152 -18.80 17.07 -16.13
N THR A 153 -18.45 15.83 -16.37
CA THR A 153 -19.07 14.66 -15.75
C THR A 153 -18.65 14.49 -14.28
N PRO A 154 -19.36 13.65 -13.50
CA PRO A 154 -18.91 13.28 -12.15
C PRO A 154 -17.49 12.70 -12.11
N ALA A 155 -17.03 12.09 -13.21
CA ALA A 155 -15.67 11.58 -13.32
C ALA A 155 -14.62 12.70 -13.24
N LYS A 156 -14.90 13.89 -13.78
CA LYS A 156 -14.00 15.04 -13.69
C LYS A 156 -13.82 15.50 -12.24
N ALA A 157 -14.88 15.50 -11.43
CA ALA A 157 -14.79 15.81 -10.00
C ALA A 157 -13.95 14.74 -9.24
N MET A 158 -14.09 13.48 -9.62
CA MET A 158 -13.27 12.40 -9.06
C MET A 158 -11.80 12.57 -9.42
N VAL A 159 -11.47 13.00 -10.65
CA VAL A 159 -10.06 13.29 -11.02
C VAL A 159 -9.47 14.37 -10.13
N ALA A 160 -10.20 15.45 -9.83
CA ALA A 160 -9.72 16.48 -8.91
C ALA A 160 -9.33 15.89 -7.54
N ARG A 161 -10.17 15.01 -7.00
CA ARG A 161 -9.87 14.29 -5.73
C ARG A 161 -8.66 13.36 -5.85
N MET A 162 -8.49 12.69 -6.98
CA MET A 162 -7.32 11.84 -7.24
C MET A 162 -6.02 12.65 -7.36
N LEU A 163 -6.08 13.90 -7.81
CA LEU A 163 -4.90 14.78 -7.81
C LEU A 163 -4.43 15.08 -6.39
N GLU A 164 -5.34 15.26 -5.42
CA GLU A 164 -4.97 15.39 -4.01
C GLU A 164 -4.21 14.15 -3.50
N VAL A 165 -4.63 12.94 -3.90
CA VAL A 165 -3.91 11.70 -3.58
C VAL A 165 -2.49 11.73 -4.13
N ILE A 166 -2.33 12.12 -5.40
CA ILE A 166 -1.02 12.20 -6.07
C ILE A 166 -0.10 13.21 -5.41
N ASP A 167 -0.61 14.36 -5.01
CA ASP A 167 0.15 15.43 -4.38
C ASP A 167 0.60 15.06 -2.95
N LEU A 168 -0.15 14.21 -2.27
CA LEU A 168 0.21 13.73 -0.93
C LEU A 168 1.30 12.65 -0.93
N ILE A 169 1.35 11.78 -1.94
CA ILE A 169 2.31 10.67 -1.99
C ILE A 169 3.76 11.13 -1.74
N PRO A 170 4.28 12.17 -2.43
CA PRO A 170 5.66 12.61 -2.23
C PRO A 170 5.96 13.12 -0.81
N THR A 171 4.94 13.54 -0.06
CA THR A 171 5.14 14.10 1.29
C THR A 171 5.57 13.06 2.33
N TYR A 172 5.33 11.78 2.04
CA TYR A 172 5.77 10.67 2.88
C TYR A 172 7.26 10.30 2.69
N PHE A 173 7.94 10.92 1.74
CA PHE A 173 9.33 10.62 1.38
C PHE A 173 10.21 11.84 1.51
N ASP A 174 11.49 11.64 1.78
CA ASP A 174 12.47 12.72 1.74
C ASP A 174 12.73 13.19 0.30
N ALA A 175 13.27 14.40 0.15
CA ALA A 175 13.45 15.03 -1.16
C ALA A 175 14.30 14.22 -2.14
N THR A 176 15.19 13.34 -1.63
CA THR A 176 16.12 12.54 -2.43
C THR A 176 15.52 11.22 -2.91
N ARG A 177 14.38 10.79 -2.33
CA ARG A 177 13.75 9.50 -2.57
C ARG A 177 12.28 9.61 -2.93
N ARG A 178 11.85 10.74 -3.48
CA ARG A 178 10.46 10.95 -3.88
C ARG A 178 10.12 10.07 -5.08
N PRO A 179 9.07 9.25 -5.01
CA PRO A 179 8.60 8.52 -6.17
C PRO A 179 8.04 9.51 -7.20
N THR A 180 8.21 9.19 -8.49
CA THR A 180 7.46 9.87 -9.55
C THR A 180 6.01 9.44 -9.45
N THR A 181 5.12 10.38 -9.16
CA THR A 181 3.69 10.10 -8.95
C THR A 181 2.88 10.44 -10.19
N GLN A 182 2.11 9.49 -10.66
CA GLN A 182 1.22 9.63 -11.80
C GLN A 182 0.00 8.71 -11.60
N CYS A 183 -1.12 9.03 -12.22
CA CYS A 183 -2.34 8.20 -12.19
C CYS A 183 -2.05 6.74 -12.56
N PHE A 184 -1.15 6.53 -13.51
CA PHE A 184 -0.78 5.20 -14.00
C PHE A 184 -0.20 4.28 -12.94
N LEU A 185 0.43 4.80 -11.88
CA LEU A 185 0.98 3.96 -10.79
C LEU A 185 -0.05 2.97 -10.24
N CYS A 186 -1.28 3.44 -10.05
CA CYS A 186 -2.37 2.65 -9.49
C CYS A 186 -3.33 2.14 -10.59
N HIS A 187 -3.63 2.96 -11.59
CA HIS A 187 -4.65 2.67 -12.59
C HIS A 187 -4.16 1.76 -13.72
N GLN A 188 -2.93 1.94 -14.22
CA GLN A 188 -2.30 1.11 -15.26
C GLN A 188 -3.19 0.86 -16.49
N GLY A 189 -3.85 1.91 -16.99
CA GLY A 189 -4.72 1.85 -18.16
C GLY A 189 -6.17 1.45 -17.86
N GLU A 190 -6.58 1.48 -16.58
CA GLU A 190 -7.94 1.12 -16.17
C GLU A 190 -8.58 2.18 -15.28
N ARG A 191 -9.89 2.41 -15.48
CA ARG A 191 -10.66 3.37 -14.67
C ARG A 191 -10.63 3.07 -13.17
N ARG A 192 -10.60 1.81 -12.82
CA ARG A 192 -10.50 1.34 -11.43
C ARG A 192 -9.22 0.53 -11.27
N PRO A 193 -8.40 0.83 -10.27
CA PRO A 193 -7.23 0.01 -9.98
C PRO A 193 -7.62 -1.44 -9.72
N HIS A 194 -6.77 -2.37 -10.16
CA HIS A 194 -6.97 -3.80 -9.87
C HIS A 194 -6.97 -4.05 -8.36
N ARG A 195 -7.88 -4.91 -7.93
CA ARG A 195 -7.88 -5.46 -6.59
C ARG A 195 -6.83 -6.58 -6.49
N GLU A 196 -6.44 -6.89 -5.26
CA GLU A 196 -5.61 -8.07 -5.01
C GLU A 196 -6.27 -9.31 -5.61
N PRO A 197 -5.47 -10.25 -6.19
CA PRO A 197 -6.00 -11.55 -6.56
C PRO A 197 -6.65 -12.17 -5.32
N SER A 198 -7.88 -12.62 -5.44
CA SER A 198 -8.48 -13.48 -4.42
C SER A 198 -7.67 -14.77 -4.40
N GLY A 199 -6.97 -15.03 -3.28
CA GLY A 199 -6.26 -16.29 -3.05
C GLY A 199 -7.18 -17.49 -3.02
#